data_08ec37c61ef12d4f3a49ca813e0e582e
#
_entry.id   08ec37c61ef12d4f3a49ca813e0e582e
#
_cell.length_a   1.000
_cell.length_b   1.000
_cell.length_c   1.000
_cell.angle_alpha   90.00
_cell.angle_beta   90.00
_cell.angle_gamma   90.00
#
_symmetry.space_group_name_H-M   'P 1'
#
loop_
_entity.id
_entity.type
_entity.pdbx_description
1 polymer ?
#
loop_
_entity_poly.entity_id
_entity_poly.type
_entity_poly.pdbx_seq_one_letter_code
_entity_poly.pdbx_strand_id
1 'polypeptide(L)'
;MRQLLCLLAIALAPSAVFAQPARPDWNEPFPAHQIIDNVYFVGTVLLGSFLITTPAGHVLINSDFESTVPVIRESVESLGFKFEDIAIILGSHAHGDHMQADALVKELTGARVMAMAEDVPALRRMRPGDKEHPIDRILEDGEQIMLGGTTLTAHL
;
A
#
# COMPACT_ATOMS: atom_id res chain seq x y z
N MET A 1 -68.74 -2.56 -42.84
CA MET A 1 -67.33 -2.90 -42.58
C MET A 1 -66.90 -2.22 -41.32
N ARG A 2 -66.78 -2.95 -40.19
CA ARG A 2 -66.33 -2.46 -38.89
C ARG A 2 -64.85 -2.81 -38.76
N GLN A 3 -63.95 -1.82 -38.74
CA GLN A 3 -62.54 -2.05 -38.45
C GLN A 3 -62.37 -2.16 -36.94
N LEU A 4 -61.81 -3.31 -36.50
CA LEU A 4 -61.43 -3.57 -35.11
C LEU A 4 -60.03 -2.98 -34.95
N LEU A 5 -59.87 -1.91 -34.14
CA LEU A 5 -58.55 -1.41 -33.68
C LEU A 5 -58.08 -2.25 -32.49
N CYS A 6 -57.06 -3.09 -32.68
CA CYS A 6 -56.35 -3.73 -31.58
C CYS A 6 -55.35 -2.75 -30.99
N LEU A 7 -55.57 -2.26 -29.77
CA LEU A 7 -54.62 -1.50 -28.97
C LEU A 7 -53.67 -2.51 -28.28
N LEU A 8 -52.42 -2.49 -28.73
CA LEU A 8 -51.35 -3.27 -28.09
C LEU A 8 -50.80 -2.47 -26.88
N ALA A 9 -51.16 -2.86 -25.67
CA ALA A 9 -50.61 -2.26 -24.46
C ALA A 9 -49.23 -2.90 -24.18
N ILE A 10 -48.14 -2.14 -24.39
CA ILE A 10 -46.80 -2.51 -24.00
C ILE A 10 -46.63 -2.22 -22.50
N ALA A 11 -46.65 -3.27 -21.69
CA ALA A 11 -46.31 -3.16 -20.26
C ALA A 11 -44.80 -2.96 -20.11
N LEU A 12 -44.35 -1.74 -19.77
CA LEU A 12 -42.99 -1.50 -19.33
C LEU A 12 -42.81 -2.08 -17.93
N ALA A 13 -42.16 -3.25 -17.83
CA ALA A 13 -41.71 -3.79 -16.56
C ALA A 13 -40.55 -2.93 -16.05
N PRO A 14 -40.57 -2.47 -14.77
CA PRO A 14 -39.44 -1.75 -14.22
C PRO A 14 -38.22 -2.67 -14.20
N SER A 15 -37.16 -2.28 -14.91
CA SER A 15 -35.86 -2.95 -14.83
C SER A 15 -35.32 -2.77 -13.42
N ALA A 16 -35.24 -3.86 -12.65
CA ALA A 16 -34.55 -3.84 -11.37
C ALA A 16 -33.05 -3.53 -11.64
N VAL A 17 -32.64 -2.33 -11.32
CA VAL A 17 -31.22 -1.96 -11.31
C VAL A 17 -30.63 -2.66 -10.10
N PHE A 18 -29.97 -3.79 -10.33
CA PHE A 18 -29.11 -4.41 -9.31
C PHE A 18 -27.94 -3.46 -9.10
N ALA A 19 -27.90 -2.80 -7.93
CA ALA A 19 -26.73 -2.03 -7.52
C ALA A 19 -25.52 -3.00 -7.47
N GLN A 20 -24.51 -2.75 -8.27
CA GLN A 20 -23.26 -3.49 -8.16
C GLN A 20 -22.67 -3.19 -6.77
N PRO A 21 -22.12 -4.21 -6.08
CA PRO A 21 -21.42 -3.94 -4.83
C PRO A 21 -20.33 -2.89 -5.08
N ALA A 22 -20.27 -1.89 -4.20
CA ALA A 22 -19.21 -0.89 -4.26
C ALA A 22 -17.86 -1.61 -4.27
N ARG A 23 -16.95 -1.20 -5.16
CA ARG A 23 -15.58 -1.72 -5.12
C ARG A 23 -14.94 -1.21 -3.84
N PRO A 24 -14.16 -2.06 -3.12
CA PRO A 24 -13.39 -1.59 -1.99
C PRO A 24 -12.53 -0.38 -2.39
N ASP A 25 -12.47 0.62 -1.52
CA ASP A 25 -11.53 1.73 -1.69
C ASP A 25 -10.12 1.26 -1.35
N TRP A 26 -9.10 1.81 -2.03
CA TRP A 26 -7.69 1.56 -1.70
C TRP A 26 -7.35 1.92 -0.25
N ASN A 27 -8.09 2.86 0.34
CA ASN A 27 -7.92 3.30 1.72
C ASN A 27 -8.84 2.58 2.72
N GLU A 28 -9.58 1.55 2.29
CA GLU A 28 -10.45 0.79 3.20
C GLU A 28 -9.61 0.06 4.25
N PRO A 29 -9.74 0.39 5.55
CA PRO A 29 -8.91 -0.21 6.59
C PRO A 29 -9.13 -1.73 6.70
N PHE A 30 -8.06 -2.47 6.90
CA PHE A 30 -8.09 -3.87 7.29
C PHE A 30 -7.52 -4.01 8.70
N PRO A 31 -8.07 -4.88 9.58
CA PRO A 31 -7.57 -5.02 10.94
C PRO A 31 -6.08 -5.37 10.98
N ALA A 32 -5.28 -4.47 11.59
CA ALA A 32 -3.86 -4.72 11.79
C ALA A 32 -3.66 -5.89 12.75
N HIS A 33 -2.74 -6.79 12.44
CA HIS A 33 -2.50 -7.99 13.23
C HIS A 33 -1.09 -8.53 13.07
N GLN A 34 -0.64 -9.29 14.06
CA GLN A 34 0.60 -10.07 13.98
C GLN A 34 0.40 -11.25 13.04
N ILE A 35 1.35 -11.42 12.11
CA ILE A 35 1.37 -12.58 11.20
C ILE A 35 2.20 -13.71 11.84
N ILE A 36 3.44 -13.39 12.20
CA ILE A 36 4.37 -14.31 12.84
C ILE A 36 5.51 -13.52 13.52
N ASP A 37 5.94 -13.94 14.69
CA ASP A 37 7.06 -13.35 15.44
C ASP A 37 6.99 -11.81 15.49
N ASN A 38 7.90 -11.13 14.80
CA ASN A 38 7.98 -9.67 14.74
C ASN A 38 7.45 -9.08 13.42
N VAL A 39 6.67 -9.85 12.66
CA VAL A 39 6.08 -9.43 11.38
C VAL A 39 4.58 -9.18 11.55
N TYR A 40 4.11 -7.99 11.15
CA TYR A 40 2.73 -7.54 11.28
C TYR A 40 2.18 -7.07 9.94
N PHE A 41 0.89 -7.32 9.71
CA PHE A 41 0.14 -6.69 8.63
C PHE A 41 -0.36 -5.32 9.10
N VAL A 42 -0.11 -4.28 8.32
CA VAL A 42 -0.49 -2.89 8.61
C VAL A 42 -1.14 -2.18 7.41
N GLY A 43 -1.46 -2.93 6.36
CA GLY A 43 -2.02 -2.42 5.11
C GLY A 43 -3.53 -2.18 5.13
N THR A 44 -4.12 -2.19 3.95
CA THR A 44 -5.56 -1.99 3.72
C THR A 44 -6.21 -3.25 3.15
N VAL A 45 -7.52 -3.21 2.84
CA VAL A 45 -8.22 -4.35 2.22
C VAL A 45 -7.59 -4.75 0.88
N LEU A 46 -7.04 -3.79 0.12
CA LEU A 46 -6.50 -4.03 -1.22
C LEU A 46 -4.98 -3.94 -1.32
N LEU A 47 -4.30 -3.36 -0.31
CA LEU A 47 -2.87 -3.10 -0.35
C LEU A 47 -2.15 -3.80 0.80
N GLY A 48 -1.04 -4.45 0.47
CA GLY A 48 -0.25 -5.23 1.42
C GLY A 48 0.95 -4.45 1.95
N SER A 49 0.80 -3.82 3.12
CA SER A 49 1.91 -3.22 3.86
C SER A 49 2.25 -4.05 5.09
N PHE A 50 3.54 -4.22 5.35
CA PHE A 50 4.01 -5.05 6.46
C PHE A 50 5.00 -4.27 7.32
N LEU A 51 4.88 -4.43 8.65
CA LEU A 51 5.81 -3.89 9.62
C LEU A 51 6.65 -5.02 10.22
N ILE A 52 7.96 -4.88 10.16
CA ILE A 52 8.90 -5.78 10.85
C ILE A 52 9.49 -4.99 12.02
N THR A 53 9.18 -5.40 13.24
CA THR A 53 9.57 -4.65 14.44
C THR A 53 10.92 -5.14 14.98
N THR A 54 11.76 -4.20 15.44
CA THR A 54 13.03 -4.48 16.09
C THR A 54 13.30 -3.48 17.24
N PRO A 55 14.22 -3.80 18.17
CA PRO A 55 14.60 -2.88 19.24
C PRO A 55 15.29 -1.59 18.76
N ALA A 56 15.79 -1.56 17.50
CA ALA A 56 16.53 -0.43 16.93
C ALA A 56 15.68 0.38 15.92
N GLY A 57 14.38 0.22 15.94
CA GLY A 57 13.43 0.79 14.99
C GLY A 57 12.77 -0.28 14.12
N HIS A 58 11.95 0.12 13.17
CA HIS A 58 11.13 -0.79 12.38
C HIS A 58 11.46 -0.72 10.89
N VAL A 59 11.13 -1.80 10.17
CA VAL A 59 11.15 -1.81 8.71
C VAL A 59 9.71 -1.81 8.22
N LEU A 60 9.35 -0.86 7.37
CA LEU A 60 8.09 -0.87 6.62
C LEU A 60 8.34 -1.43 5.23
N ILE A 61 7.60 -2.46 4.87
CA ILE A 61 7.57 -3.01 3.50
C ILE A 61 6.29 -2.51 2.84
N ASN A 62 6.42 -1.79 1.74
CA ASN A 62 5.42 -1.05 1.00
C ASN A 62 4.81 0.12 1.80
N SER A 63 5.03 1.31 1.28
CA SER A 63 4.43 2.54 1.80
C SER A 63 3.08 2.85 1.15
N ASP A 64 2.76 2.14 0.06
CA ASP A 64 1.56 2.27 -0.76
C ASP A 64 1.39 3.68 -1.37
N PHE A 65 0.16 4.21 -1.44
CA PHE A 65 -0.15 5.57 -1.88
C PHE A 65 -0.03 6.59 -0.73
N GLU A 66 0.23 7.86 -1.04
CA GLU A 66 0.22 8.92 -0.02
C GLU A 66 -1.11 8.99 0.75
N SER A 67 -2.24 8.68 0.09
CA SER A 67 -3.57 8.66 0.70
C SER A 67 -3.76 7.51 1.71
N THR A 68 -2.98 6.43 1.64
CA THR A 68 -3.06 5.28 2.57
C THR A 68 -2.18 5.45 3.80
N VAL A 69 -1.24 6.40 3.81
CA VAL A 69 -0.32 6.62 4.95
C VAL A 69 -1.04 6.84 6.29
N PRO A 70 -2.17 7.58 6.37
CA PRO A 70 -2.92 7.70 7.62
C PRO A 70 -3.43 6.35 8.14
N VAL A 71 -3.89 5.46 7.25
CA VAL A 71 -4.38 4.11 7.61
C VAL A 71 -3.23 3.23 8.11
N ILE A 72 -2.08 3.26 7.42
CA ILE A 72 -0.87 2.54 7.86
C ILE A 72 -0.41 3.03 9.23
N ARG A 73 -0.40 4.35 9.45
CA ARG A 73 -0.04 4.94 10.75
C ARG A 73 -0.98 4.44 11.85
N GLU A 74 -2.30 4.55 11.65
CA GLU A 74 -3.28 4.08 12.63
C GLU A 74 -3.12 2.58 12.92
N SER A 75 -2.85 1.78 11.89
CA SER A 75 -2.57 0.35 12.00
C SER A 75 -1.34 0.07 12.88
N VAL A 76 -0.22 0.77 12.63
CA VAL A 76 1.01 0.64 13.43
C VAL A 76 0.77 1.04 14.89
N GLU A 77 0.10 2.16 15.12
CA GLU A 77 -0.17 2.70 16.45
C GLU A 77 -1.17 1.81 17.23
N SER A 78 -2.15 1.22 16.56
CA SER A 78 -3.11 0.27 17.16
C SER A 78 -2.46 -1.00 17.71
N LEU A 79 -1.32 -1.39 17.12
CA LEU A 79 -0.50 -2.53 17.58
C LEU A 79 0.44 -2.14 18.74
N GLY A 80 0.45 -0.89 19.18
CA GLY A 80 1.28 -0.38 20.27
C GLY A 80 2.68 0.07 19.85
N PHE A 81 2.96 0.17 18.54
CA PHE A 81 4.20 0.69 18.01
C PHE A 81 4.08 2.19 17.66
N LYS A 82 5.20 2.86 17.47
CA LYS A 82 5.22 4.25 17.02
C LYS A 82 5.54 4.28 15.53
N PHE A 83 4.75 5.02 14.77
CA PHE A 83 4.99 5.20 13.34
C PHE A 83 6.35 5.89 13.08
N GLU A 84 6.75 6.81 13.97
CA GLU A 84 8.02 7.53 13.91
C GLU A 84 9.25 6.64 14.12
N ASP A 85 9.08 5.43 14.69
CA ASP A 85 10.17 4.47 14.88
C ASP A 85 10.48 3.66 13.61
N ILE A 86 9.78 3.91 12.48
CA ILE A 86 10.13 3.33 11.18
C ILE A 86 11.47 3.91 10.74
N ALA A 87 12.49 3.05 10.66
CA ALA A 87 13.86 3.41 10.35
C ALA A 87 14.26 3.08 8.90
N ILE A 88 13.57 2.11 8.28
CA ILE A 88 13.83 1.66 6.92
C ILE A 88 12.51 1.46 6.20
N ILE A 89 12.46 1.87 4.93
CA ILE A 89 11.37 1.61 3.99
C ILE A 89 11.92 0.76 2.86
N LEU A 90 11.22 -0.34 2.55
CA LEU A 90 11.49 -1.24 1.43
C LEU A 90 10.22 -1.36 0.59
N GLY A 91 10.38 -1.54 -0.71
CA GLY A 91 9.26 -1.85 -1.60
C GLY A 91 9.41 -3.23 -2.23
N SER A 92 8.31 -3.88 -2.52
CA SER A 92 8.32 -5.15 -3.24
C SER A 92 8.62 -4.96 -4.73
N HIS A 93 8.25 -3.81 -5.30
CA HIS A 93 8.58 -3.40 -6.68
C HIS A 93 8.13 -1.94 -6.93
N ALA A 94 8.67 -1.32 -7.99
CA ALA A 94 8.50 0.10 -8.32
C ALA A 94 7.14 0.43 -8.97
N HIS A 95 6.03 0.13 -8.30
CA HIS A 95 4.69 0.60 -8.68
C HIS A 95 4.13 1.57 -7.62
N GLY A 96 3.17 2.41 -8.05
CA GLY A 96 2.62 3.46 -7.19
C GLY A 96 1.87 2.93 -5.97
N ASP A 97 1.19 1.81 -6.12
CA ASP A 97 0.47 1.10 -5.07
C ASP A 97 1.38 0.35 -4.06
N HIS A 98 2.71 0.50 -4.22
CA HIS A 98 3.70 -0.06 -3.29
C HIS A 98 4.67 0.99 -2.75
N MET A 99 5.08 1.98 -3.56
CA MET A 99 6.21 2.86 -3.22
C MET A 99 5.93 4.35 -3.43
N GLN A 100 4.71 4.76 -3.79
CA GLN A 100 4.43 6.18 -4.05
C GLN A 100 4.61 7.04 -2.79
N ALA A 101 4.30 6.51 -1.61
CA ALA A 101 4.35 7.27 -0.37
C ALA A 101 5.73 7.28 0.31
N ASP A 102 6.77 6.69 -0.27
CA ASP A 102 8.11 6.63 0.35
C ASP A 102 8.63 8.01 0.78
N ALA A 103 8.42 9.02 -0.06
CA ALA A 103 8.84 10.40 0.25
C ALA A 103 8.09 10.98 1.47
N LEU A 104 6.78 10.74 1.55
CA LEU A 104 5.95 11.20 2.66
C LEU A 104 6.29 10.46 3.96
N VAL A 105 6.41 9.13 3.91
CA VAL A 105 6.78 8.33 5.09
C VAL A 105 8.19 8.73 5.57
N LYS A 106 9.15 8.91 4.65
CA LYS A 106 10.49 9.42 5.01
C LYS A 106 10.45 10.80 5.66
N GLU A 107 9.63 11.72 5.15
CA GLU A 107 9.46 13.06 5.75
C GLU A 107 8.92 12.97 7.19
N LEU A 108 7.98 12.05 7.44
CA LEU A 108 7.33 11.88 8.74
C LEU A 108 8.19 11.14 9.77
N THR A 109 9.08 10.24 9.33
CA THR A 109 9.81 9.31 10.22
C THR A 109 11.34 9.50 10.22
N GLY A 110 11.89 10.09 9.16
CA GLY A 110 13.34 10.12 8.93
C GLY A 110 13.90 8.79 8.39
N ALA A 111 13.05 7.83 8.02
CA ALA A 111 13.45 6.52 7.52
C ALA A 111 14.34 6.59 6.26
N ARG A 112 15.19 5.59 6.10
CA ARG A 112 15.98 5.41 4.88
C ARG A 112 15.21 4.56 3.88
N VAL A 113 15.04 5.07 2.67
CA VAL A 113 14.43 4.34 1.55
C VAL A 113 15.49 3.52 0.84
N MET A 114 15.25 2.22 0.70
CA MET A 114 16.13 1.30 -0.02
C MET A 114 15.34 0.62 -1.13
N ALA A 115 15.93 0.45 -2.30
CA ALA A 115 15.29 -0.15 -3.47
C ALA A 115 16.26 -1.03 -4.23
N MET A 116 15.75 -2.07 -4.91
CA MET A 116 16.52 -2.90 -5.81
C MET A 116 17.05 -2.08 -7.00
N ALA A 117 18.24 -2.40 -7.47
CA ALA A 117 18.88 -1.71 -8.58
C ALA A 117 17.99 -1.66 -9.83
N GLU A 118 17.24 -2.72 -10.09
CA GLU A 118 16.34 -2.85 -11.24
C GLU A 118 15.13 -1.91 -11.15
N ASP A 119 14.69 -1.58 -9.93
CA ASP A 119 13.56 -0.68 -9.69
C ASP A 119 13.93 0.80 -9.82
N VAL A 120 15.20 1.15 -9.63
CA VAL A 120 15.68 2.54 -9.62
C VAL A 120 15.23 3.34 -10.86
N PRO A 121 15.31 2.82 -12.10
CA PRO A 121 14.87 3.58 -13.26
C PRO A 121 13.36 3.90 -13.27
N ALA A 122 12.53 3.01 -12.70
CA ALA A 122 11.09 3.23 -12.59
C ALA A 122 10.77 4.22 -11.47
N LEU A 123 11.41 4.08 -10.30
CA LEU A 123 11.25 4.98 -9.16
C LEU A 123 11.66 6.43 -9.50
N ARG A 124 12.74 6.62 -10.26
CA ARG A 124 13.14 7.97 -10.71
C ARG A 124 12.12 8.64 -11.63
N ARG A 125 11.27 7.86 -12.32
CA ARG A 125 10.15 8.38 -13.12
C ARG A 125 8.89 8.62 -12.27
N MET A 126 8.77 7.93 -11.15
CA MET A 126 7.69 8.12 -10.18
C MET A 126 7.99 9.40 -9.38
N ARG A 127 7.19 10.44 -9.58
CA ARG A 127 7.40 11.76 -8.96
C ARG A 127 6.21 12.09 -8.03
N PRO A 128 6.15 11.51 -6.84
CA PRO A 128 5.08 11.79 -5.89
C PRO A 128 5.10 13.27 -5.51
N GLY A 129 3.95 13.95 -5.64
CA GLY A 129 3.85 15.38 -5.39
C GLY A 129 4.84 16.24 -6.19
N ASP A 130 5.20 15.83 -7.43
CA ASP A 130 6.23 16.45 -8.30
C ASP A 130 7.65 16.45 -7.72
N LYS A 131 7.87 15.75 -6.61
CA LYS A 131 9.21 15.60 -6.00
C LYS A 131 9.96 14.39 -6.60
N GLU A 132 11.28 14.41 -6.49
CA GLU A 132 12.08 13.23 -6.82
C GLU A 132 11.83 12.13 -5.79
N HIS A 133 11.71 10.88 -6.27
CA HIS A 133 11.55 9.71 -5.39
C HIS A 133 12.86 9.50 -4.59
N PRO A 134 12.80 9.45 -3.25
CA PRO A 134 14.00 9.26 -2.45
C PRO A 134 14.54 7.84 -2.59
N ILE A 135 15.86 7.70 -2.75
CA ILE A 135 16.57 6.43 -2.74
C ILE A 135 17.87 6.64 -1.98
N ASP A 136 17.93 6.16 -0.73
CA ASP A 136 19.10 6.34 0.13
C ASP A 136 20.13 5.22 -0.03
N ARG A 137 19.66 4.02 -0.44
CA ARG A 137 20.53 2.86 -0.72
C ARG A 137 19.94 2.03 -1.85
N ILE A 138 20.79 1.67 -2.79
CA ILE A 138 20.48 0.71 -3.84
C ILE A 138 20.92 -0.67 -3.36
N LEU A 139 20.09 -1.67 -3.57
CA LEU A 139 20.31 -3.06 -3.16
C LEU A 139 20.52 -3.93 -4.40
N GLU A 140 21.44 -4.90 -4.26
CA GLU A 140 21.68 -5.94 -5.24
C GLU A 140 21.06 -7.27 -4.77
N ASP A 141 20.85 -8.23 -5.69
CA ASP A 141 20.33 -9.56 -5.34
C ASP A 141 21.24 -10.26 -4.33
N GLY A 142 20.63 -10.83 -3.29
CA GLY A 142 21.33 -11.48 -2.17
C GLY A 142 21.87 -10.52 -1.11
N GLU A 143 21.70 -9.20 -1.27
CA GLU A 143 22.22 -8.23 -0.30
C GLU A 143 21.43 -8.25 1.01
N GLN A 144 22.16 -8.11 2.12
CA GLN A 144 21.58 -8.16 3.45
C GLN A 144 21.34 -6.75 4.04
N ILE A 145 20.17 -6.60 4.67
CA ILE A 145 19.77 -5.43 5.44
C ILE A 145 19.63 -5.85 6.89
N MET A 146 20.39 -5.25 7.79
CA MET A 146 20.38 -5.57 9.22
C MET A 146 19.84 -4.40 10.03
N LEU A 147 18.91 -4.70 10.95
CA LEU A 147 18.37 -3.73 11.90
C LEU A 147 18.01 -4.44 13.21
N GLY A 148 18.55 -3.98 14.35
CA GLY A 148 18.17 -4.44 15.69
C GLY A 148 18.19 -5.95 15.93
N GLY A 149 19.11 -6.67 15.29
CA GLY A 149 19.26 -8.13 15.38
C GLY A 149 18.43 -8.91 14.33
N THR A 150 17.57 -8.23 13.55
CA THR A 150 16.88 -8.83 12.41
C THR A 150 17.72 -8.66 11.15
N THR A 151 17.79 -9.71 10.32
CA THR A 151 18.45 -9.70 9.01
C THR A 151 17.42 -10.02 7.94
N LEU A 152 17.30 -9.15 6.96
CA LEU A 152 16.50 -9.35 5.74
C LEU A 152 17.46 -9.56 4.58
N THR A 153 17.13 -10.46 3.66
CA THR A 153 17.90 -10.64 2.41
C THR A 153 17.02 -10.19 1.25
N ALA A 154 17.53 -9.26 0.44
CA ALA A 154 16.86 -8.81 -0.77
C ALA A 154 17.01 -9.88 -1.85
N HIS A 155 15.94 -10.23 -2.54
CA HIS A 155 15.94 -11.13 -3.69
C HIS A 155 15.18 -10.49 -4.85
N LEU A 156 15.72 -10.66 -6.07
CA LEU A 156 15.12 -10.23 -7.32
C LEU A 156 14.18 -11.29 -7.87
#